data_a53dc9ff43edf67bc44954e75daa3951
#
_entry.id   a53dc9ff43edf67bc44954e75daa3951
#
_cell.length_a   1.000
_cell.length_b   1.000
_cell.length_c   1.000
_cell.angle_alpha   90.00
_cell.angle_beta   90.00
_cell.angle_gamma   90.00
#
_symmetry.space_group_name_H-M   'P 1'
#
loop_
_entity.id
_entity.type
_entity.pdbx_description
1 polymer ?
#
loop_
_entity_poly.entity_id
_entity_poly.type
_entity_poly.pdbx_seq_one_letter_code
_entity_poly.pdbx_strand_id
1 'polypeptide(L)'
;MIKKRVIPCLDVKDGRVVKGIQFQSLRDIGNPVDLALFYNEAGADELVFLDISKTEAGHDLMIEVIEATAKQLFIPLTVGGGIQSLDDITQLLNHGVDKVSLNSSALKHPELIRQASEKFGRQCICIAIDSFYDKDRKDYFYTTHGGKKLTDVRVYDWVQEVEHLGAGELLITSMHHDGMKQGFDIEHLAKIKQLVNIPIIASGGGGNAQHFVELFQHTDVSAGLAASILHDQETTVEEIKDKMREGGILVR
;
A
#
# COMPACT_ATOMS: atom_id res chain seq x y z
N MET A 1 -12.16 -16.67 -11.14
CA MET A 1 -11.09 -15.63 -11.18
C MET A 1 -11.45 -14.53 -10.19
N ILE A 2 -10.47 -14.05 -9.42
CA ILE A 2 -10.68 -12.95 -8.47
C ILE A 2 -10.59 -11.63 -9.26
N LYS A 3 -11.54 -10.72 -9.03
CA LYS A 3 -11.52 -9.39 -9.63
C LYS A 3 -10.32 -8.58 -9.12
N LYS A 4 -9.65 -7.89 -10.04
CA LYS A 4 -8.49 -7.06 -9.73
C LYS A 4 -8.92 -5.68 -9.21
N ARG A 5 -8.13 -5.08 -8.32
CA ARG A 5 -8.41 -3.80 -7.66
C ARG A 5 -7.45 -2.71 -8.13
N VAL A 6 -7.95 -1.49 -8.22
CA VAL A 6 -7.16 -0.26 -8.39
C VAL A 6 -7.28 0.54 -7.10
N ILE A 7 -6.14 0.83 -6.47
CA ILE A 7 -6.06 1.40 -5.12
C ILE A 7 -5.28 2.72 -5.16
N PRO A 8 -5.94 3.87 -4.96
CA PRO A 8 -5.25 5.13 -4.70
C PRO A 8 -4.57 5.11 -3.33
N CYS A 9 -3.36 5.72 -3.25
CA CYS A 9 -2.61 5.88 -2.02
C CYS A 9 -2.38 7.36 -1.72
N LEU A 10 -2.72 7.77 -0.51
CA LEU A 10 -2.58 9.13 -0.02
C LEU A 10 -1.56 9.17 1.12
N ASP A 11 -0.42 9.84 0.88
CA ASP A 11 0.55 10.15 1.93
C ASP A 11 0.01 11.32 2.74
N VAL A 12 -0.29 11.10 4.03
CA VAL A 12 -0.84 12.13 4.92
C VAL A 12 0.25 12.59 5.88
N LYS A 13 0.43 13.90 5.96
CA LYS A 13 1.35 14.54 6.88
C LYS A 13 0.66 15.72 7.56
N ASP A 14 0.65 15.70 8.89
CA ASP A 14 0.10 16.78 9.70
C ASP A 14 -1.34 17.18 9.23
N GLY A 15 -2.19 16.19 8.95
CA GLY A 15 -3.57 16.35 8.51
C GLY A 15 -3.77 16.78 7.04
N ARG A 16 -2.72 16.77 6.22
CA ARG A 16 -2.77 17.14 4.79
C ARG A 16 -2.25 16.01 3.90
N VAL A 17 -2.87 15.82 2.74
CA VAL A 17 -2.29 14.94 1.72
C VAL A 17 -1.13 15.65 1.06
N VAL A 18 0.00 14.96 1.03
CA VAL A 18 1.24 15.47 0.43
C VAL A 18 1.78 14.48 -0.59
N LYS A 19 2.54 14.96 -1.57
CA LYS A 19 3.26 14.11 -2.51
C LYS A 19 4.65 14.65 -2.79
N GLY A 20 5.60 13.73 -2.86
CA GLY A 20 6.99 14.01 -3.25
C GLY A 20 7.58 12.81 -3.99
N ILE A 21 8.80 12.95 -4.46
CA ILE A 21 9.58 11.84 -5.04
C ILE A 21 10.37 11.21 -3.89
N GLN A 22 10.15 9.90 -3.64
CA GLN A 22 10.80 9.18 -2.53
C GLN A 22 10.70 9.92 -1.18
N PHE A 23 9.51 10.45 -0.86
CA PHE A 23 9.22 11.23 0.36
C PHE A 23 10.07 12.50 0.54
N GLN A 24 10.62 13.05 -0.55
CA GLN A 24 11.36 14.32 -0.55
C GLN A 24 10.60 15.40 -1.33
N SER A 25 10.90 16.68 -1.04
CA SER A 25 10.27 17.84 -1.71
C SER A 25 8.74 17.75 -1.73
N LEU A 26 8.15 17.49 -0.55
CA LEU A 26 6.71 17.30 -0.40
C LEU A 26 5.95 18.57 -0.81
N ARG A 27 4.97 18.41 -1.70
CA ARG A 27 3.97 19.44 -2.05
C ARG A 27 2.63 19.06 -1.44
N ASP A 28 1.85 20.04 -1.04
CA ASP A 28 0.48 19.87 -0.57
C ASP A 28 -0.43 19.53 -1.77
N ILE A 29 -1.19 18.47 -1.65
CA ILE A 29 -2.14 18.01 -2.68
C ILE A 29 -3.57 18.43 -2.30
N GLY A 30 -3.92 18.42 -1.01
CA GLY A 30 -5.26 18.80 -0.60
C GLY A 30 -5.71 18.23 0.75
N ASN A 31 -6.99 18.38 1.01
CA ASN A 31 -7.65 17.80 2.17
C ASN A 31 -7.82 16.29 1.97
N PRO A 32 -7.41 15.44 2.92
CA PRO A 32 -7.50 13.98 2.79
C PRO A 32 -8.94 13.47 2.72
N VAL A 33 -9.90 14.11 3.41
CA VAL A 33 -11.31 13.68 3.38
C VAL A 33 -11.91 13.96 2.01
N ASP A 34 -11.67 15.16 1.43
CA ASP A 34 -12.18 15.52 0.12
C ASP A 34 -11.61 14.63 -0.99
N LEU A 35 -10.30 14.32 -0.91
CA LEU A 35 -9.64 13.41 -1.86
C LEU A 35 -10.13 11.97 -1.71
N ALA A 36 -10.39 11.52 -0.49
CA ALA A 36 -10.94 10.19 -0.26
C ALA A 36 -12.35 10.05 -0.87
N LEU A 37 -13.21 11.04 -0.70
CA LEU A 37 -14.52 11.09 -1.33
C LEU A 37 -14.42 11.12 -2.85
N PHE A 38 -13.53 11.94 -3.39
CA PHE A 38 -13.28 12.00 -4.83
C PHE A 38 -12.92 10.63 -5.40
N TYR A 39 -11.98 9.89 -4.77
CA TYR A 39 -11.60 8.56 -5.23
C TYR A 39 -12.70 7.51 -5.01
N ASN A 40 -13.47 7.61 -3.94
CA ASN A 40 -14.63 6.74 -3.72
C ASN A 40 -15.67 6.93 -4.86
N GLU A 41 -15.99 8.16 -5.23
CA GLU A 41 -16.89 8.47 -6.33
C GLU A 41 -16.32 8.11 -7.71
N ALA A 42 -15.00 8.23 -7.89
CA ALA A 42 -14.29 7.82 -9.09
C ALA A 42 -14.18 6.28 -9.26
N GLY A 43 -14.76 5.51 -8.35
CA GLY A 43 -14.82 4.06 -8.45
C GLY A 43 -13.54 3.34 -8.01
N ALA A 44 -12.75 3.91 -7.13
CA ALA A 44 -11.66 3.19 -6.47
C ALA A 44 -12.19 1.98 -5.70
N ASP A 45 -11.41 0.91 -5.63
CA ASP A 45 -11.83 -0.33 -4.97
C ASP A 45 -11.51 -0.36 -3.47
N GLU A 46 -10.53 0.44 -3.06
CA GLU A 46 -9.99 0.57 -1.72
C GLU A 46 -9.15 1.85 -1.67
N LEU A 47 -8.94 2.43 -0.50
CA LEU A 47 -7.98 3.52 -0.28
C LEU A 47 -6.90 3.10 0.70
N VAL A 48 -5.69 3.60 0.48
CA VAL A 48 -4.58 3.48 1.43
C VAL A 48 -4.19 4.88 1.90
N PHE A 49 -4.20 5.09 3.22
CA PHE A 49 -3.60 6.24 3.87
C PHE A 49 -2.28 5.83 4.51
N LEU A 50 -1.21 6.56 4.20
CA LEU A 50 0.09 6.40 4.85
C LEU A 50 0.38 7.64 5.71
N ASP A 51 0.32 7.47 7.02
CA ASP A 51 0.74 8.52 7.96
C ASP A 51 2.26 8.64 7.95
N ILE A 52 2.73 9.75 7.43
CA ILE A 52 4.15 10.12 7.40
C ILE A 52 4.48 11.28 8.34
N SER A 53 3.58 11.58 9.29
CA SER A 53 3.79 12.57 10.35
C SER A 53 4.95 12.14 11.26
N LYS A 54 5.63 13.13 11.85
CA LYS A 54 6.79 12.88 12.71
C LYS A 54 6.56 13.28 14.17
N THR A 55 5.38 13.82 14.47
CA THR A 55 5.03 14.36 15.80
C THR A 55 3.78 13.68 16.33
N GLU A 56 3.63 13.62 17.65
CA GLU A 56 2.40 13.15 18.30
C GLU A 56 1.19 13.96 17.83
N ALA A 57 1.28 15.26 17.79
CA ALA A 57 0.19 16.13 17.32
C ALA A 57 -0.23 15.82 15.85
N GLY A 58 0.74 15.44 15.00
CA GLY A 58 0.44 15.00 13.63
C GLY A 58 -0.30 13.66 13.59
N HIS A 59 0.04 12.74 14.50
CA HIS A 59 -0.69 11.47 14.64
C HIS A 59 -2.10 11.67 15.22
N ASP A 60 -2.30 12.57 16.15
CA ASP A 60 -3.63 12.92 16.66
C ASP A 60 -4.53 13.49 15.55
N LEU A 61 -3.98 14.41 14.73
CA LEU A 61 -4.67 14.92 13.55
C LEU A 61 -5.02 13.82 12.55
N MET A 62 -4.17 12.79 12.43
CA MET A 62 -4.45 11.64 11.57
C MET A 62 -5.67 10.85 12.05
N ILE A 63 -5.85 10.66 13.35
CA ILE A 63 -7.04 9.98 13.91
C ILE A 63 -8.32 10.77 13.57
N GLU A 64 -8.31 12.10 13.71
CA GLU A 64 -9.45 12.94 13.32
C GLU A 64 -9.78 12.82 11.83
N VAL A 65 -8.76 12.82 10.98
CA VAL A 65 -8.89 12.63 9.52
C VAL A 65 -9.49 11.26 9.20
N ILE A 66 -8.99 10.20 9.85
CA ILE A 66 -9.48 8.83 9.66
C ILE A 66 -10.96 8.75 10.01
N GLU A 67 -11.36 9.25 11.18
CA GLU A 67 -12.75 9.21 11.63
C GLU A 67 -13.69 10.00 10.70
N ALA A 68 -13.27 11.18 10.26
CA ALA A 68 -14.03 11.99 9.32
C ALA A 68 -14.17 11.30 7.95
N THR A 69 -13.11 10.63 7.49
CA THR A 69 -13.10 9.90 6.23
C THR A 69 -13.94 8.64 6.30
N ALA A 70 -13.75 7.80 7.31
CA ALA A 70 -14.45 6.52 7.46
C ALA A 70 -15.98 6.66 7.51
N LYS A 71 -16.49 7.78 8.06
CA LYS A 71 -17.93 8.07 8.07
C LYS A 71 -18.56 8.29 6.69
N GLN A 72 -17.76 8.55 5.68
CA GLN A 72 -18.22 8.95 4.34
C GLN A 72 -17.83 7.95 3.25
N LEU A 73 -16.92 7.01 3.54
CA LEU A 73 -16.48 6.02 2.56
C LEU A 73 -17.39 4.80 2.53
N PHE A 74 -17.56 4.24 1.32
CA PHE A 74 -18.22 2.96 1.06
C PHE A 74 -17.25 1.88 0.56
N ILE A 75 -15.96 2.22 0.46
CA ILE A 75 -14.88 1.32 0.08
C ILE A 75 -13.92 1.13 1.26
N PRO A 76 -13.20 -0.01 1.36
CA PRO A 76 -12.29 -0.27 2.47
C PRO A 76 -11.20 0.79 2.58
N LEU A 77 -10.90 1.18 3.82
CA LEU A 77 -9.80 2.06 4.17
C LEU A 77 -8.68 1.27 4.87
N THR A 78 -7.50 1.29 4.28
CA THR A 78 -6.27 0.76 4.88
C THR A 78 -5.41 1.91 5.38
N VAL A 79 -4.94 1.83 6.62
CA VAL A 79 -4.07 2.85 7.21
C VAL A 79 -2.73 2.24 7.60
N GLY A 80 -1.65 2.91 7.21
CA GLY A 80 -0.28 2.57 7.60
C GLY A 80 0.48 3.78 8.12
N GLY A 81 1.65 3.53 8.68
CA GLY A 81 2.52 4.55 9.28
C GLY A 81 2.36 4.64 10.81
N GLY A 82 3.49 4.71 11.51
CA GLY A 82 3.53 4.91 12.96
C GLY A 82 3.07 3.75 13.85
N ILE A 83 2.43 2.71 13.35
CA ILE A 83 1.81 1.63 14.10
C ILE A 83 2.88 0.72 14.73
N GLN A 84 2.88 0.59 16.06
CA GLN A 84 3.91 -0.17 16.79
C GLN A 84 3.36 -1.20 17.77
N SER A 85 2.07 -1.14 18.11
CA SER A 85 1.45 -1.97 19.15
C SER A 85 0.05 -2.45 18.78
N LEU A 86 -0.46 -3.42 19.55
CA LEU A 86 -1.86 -3.86 19.45
C LEU A 86 -2.86 -2.75 19.84
N ASP A 87 -2.43 -1.84 20.70
CA ASP A 87 -3.29 -0.71 21.13
C ASP A 87 -3.43 0.30 19.99
N ASP A 88 -2.37 0.60 19.24
CA ASP A 88 -2.44 1.43 18.04
C ASP A 88 -3.41 0.82 17.00
N ILE A 89 -3.29 -0.50 16.77
CA ILE A 89 -4.18 -1.22 15.86
C ILE A 89 -5.63 -1.14 16.36
N THR A 90 -5.85 -1.37 17.66
CA THR A 90 -7.19 -1.29 18.27
C THR A 90 -7.79 0.11 18.07
N GLN A 91 -7.00 1.15 18.29
CA GLN A 91 -7.44 2.53 18.13
C GLN A 91 -7.86 2.80 16.68
N LEU A 92 -7.04 2.45 15.71
CA LEU A 92 -7.35 2.65 14.28
C LEU A 92 -8.63 1.93 13.86
N LEU A 93 -8.76 0.64 14.20
CA LEU A 93 -9.95 -0.15 13.85
C LEU A 93 -11.22 0.41 14.52
N ASN A 94 -11.14 0.92 15.75
CA ASN A 94 -12.27 1.54 16.45
C ASN A 94 -12.70 2.88 15.80
N HIS A 95 -11.82 3.56 15.06
CA HIS A 95 -12.13 4.78 14.31
C HIS A 95 -12.56 4.53 12.86
N GLY A 96 -12.83 3.26 12.50
CA GLY A 96 -13.43 2.90 11.21
C GLY A 96 -12.44 2.48 10.12
N VAL A 97 -11.19 2.19 10.49
CA VAL A 97 -10.22 1.57 9.57
C VAL A 97 -10.57 0.10 9.36
N ASP A 98 -10.55 -0.38 8.13
CA ASP A 98 -10.82 -1.79 7.79
C ASP A 98 -9.56 -2.65 7.89
N LYS A 99 -8.40 -2.09 7.51
CA LYS A 99 -7.10 -2.77 7.55
C LYS A 99 -6.01 -1.85 8.07
N VAL A 100 -5.04 -2.43 8.74
CA VAL A 100 -3.80 -1.74 9.12
C VAL A 100 -2.63 -2.26 8.31
N SER A 101 -1.74 -1.36 7.91
CA SER A 101 -0.52 -1.70 7.17
C SER A 101 0.70 -1.54 8.06
N LEU A 102 1.34 -2.66 8.40
CA LEU A 102 2.54 -2.71 9.23
C LEU A 102 3.79 -2.81 8.33
N ASN A 103 4.80 -2.00 8.61
CA ASN A 103 6.07 -1.99 7.87
C ASN A 103 7.23 -2.27 8.85
N SER A 104 8.02 -1.27 9.23
CA SER A 104 9.23 -1.43 10.06
C SER A 104 8.97 -2.01 11.45
N SER A 105 7.79 -1.83 12.02
CA SER A 105 7.40 -2.42 13.30
C SER A 105 7.27 -3.94 13.20
N ALA A 106 6.69 -4.44 12.10
CA ALA A 106 6.57 -5.87 11.84
C ALA A 106 7.96 -6.53 11.72
N LEU A 107 8.91 -5.86 11.09
CA LEU A 107 10.28 -6.38 11.00
C LEU A 107 11.00 -6.41 12.35
N LYS A 108 10.79 -5.38 13.18
CA LYS A 108 11.40 -5.31 14.52
C LYS A 108 10.79 -6.28 15.51
N HIS A 109 9.49 -6.49 15.40
CA HIS A 109 8.68 -7.28 16.30
C HIS A 109 7.72 -8.19 15.51
N PRO A 110 8.24 -9.28 14.88
CA PRO A 110 7.43 -10.16 14.03
C PRO A 110 6.22 -10.77 14.76
N GLU A 111 6.35 -10.99 16.07
CA GLU A 111 5.27 -11.50 16.92
C GLU A 111 4.03 -10.59 16.97
N LEU A 112 4.20 -9.28 16.68
CA LEU A 112 3.08 -8.36 16.55
C LEU A 112 2.11 -8.79 15.44
N ILE A 113 2.63 -9.36 14.34
CA ILE A 113 1.80 -9.86 13.23
C ILE A 113 0.88 -10.97 13.72
N ARG A 114 1.43 -11.96 14.46
CA ARG A 114 0.67 -13.08 15.00
C ARG A 114 -0.39 -12.62 15.99
N GLN A 115 0.00 -11.83 16.95
CA GLN A 115 -0.91 -11.30 17.98
C GLN A 115 -2.04 -10.46 17.36
N ALA A 116 -1.73 -9.62 16.38
CA ALA A 116 -2.73 -8.82 15.67
C ALA A 116 -3.67 -9.71 14.84
N SER A 117 -3.12 -10.70 14.13
CA SER A 117 -3.92 -11.65 13.34
C SER A 117 -4.85 -12.49 14.20
N GLU A 118 -4.40 -12.95 15.37
CA GLU A 118 -5.21 -13.70 16.33
C GLU A 118 -6.31 -12.84 16.95
N LYS A 119 -6.01 -11.59 17.28
CA LYS A 119 -6.96 -10.68 17.95
C LYS A 119 -8.01 -10.09 17.00
N PHE A 120 -7.61 -9.67 15.80
CA PHE A 120 -8.45 -8.89 14.88
C PHE A 120 -8.85 -9.67 13.61
N GLY A 121 -8.23 -10.81 13.37
CA GLY A 121 -8.37 -11.57 12.12
C GLY A 121 -7.34 -11.14 11.07
N ARG A 122 -6.82 -12.11 10.34
CA ARG A 122 -5.78 -11.90 9.33
C ARG A 122 -6.18 -10.91 8.22
N GLN A 123 -7.46 -10.82 7.90
CA GLN A 123 -8.00 -9.91 6.87
C GLN A 123 -7.78 -8.42 7.20
N CYS A 124 -7.56 -8.09 8.47
CA CYS A 124 -7.27 -6.72 8.93
C CYS A 124 -5.76 -6.39 8.87
N ILE A 125 -4.90 -7.37 8.61
CA ILE A 125 -3.44 -7.21 8.72
C ILE A 125 -2.78 -7.27 7.34
N CYS A 126 -2.32 -6.13 6.86
CA CYS A 126 -1.51 -5.96 5.67
C CYS A 126 -0.04 -5.73 6.07
N ILE A 127 0.89 -6.40 5.43
CA ILE A 127 2.33 -6.16 5.66
C ILE A 127 2.91 -5.42 4.46
N ALA A 128 3.37 -4.20 4.72
CA ALA A 128 4.06 -3.39 3.73
C ALA A 128 5.56 -3.72 3.70
N ILE A 129 6.08 -3.94 2.51
CA ILE A 129 7.47 -4.32 2.27
C ILE A 129 8.06 -3.41 1.20
N ASP A 130 8.98 -2.53 1.62
CA ASP A 130 9.76 -1.70 0.71
C ASP A 130 10.94 -2.55 0.20
N SER A 131 10.87 -2.95 -1.04
CA SER A 131 11.78 -3.91 -1.67
C SER A 131 12.82 -3.21 -2.54
N PHE A 132 14.09 -3.49 -2.30
CA PHE A 132 15.21 -2.91 -3.03
C PHE A 132 16.09 -4.01 -3.62
N TYR A 133 16.37 -3.95 -4.94
CA TYR A 133 17.31 -4.86 -5.59
C TYR A 133 18.76 -4.45 -5.33
N ASP A 134 19.50 -5.27 -4.62
CA ASP A 134 20.93 -5.08 -4.37
C ASP A 134 21.73 -5.73 -5.50
N LYS A 135 22.42 -4.92 -6.30
CA LYS A 135 23.18 -5.37 -7.47
C LYS A 135 24.40 -6.23 -7.09
N ASP A 136 24.99 -5.97 -5.94
CA ASP A 136 26.17 -6.69 -5.47
C ASP A 136 25.78 -8.09 -4.95
N ARG A 137 24.69 -8.17 -4.21
CA ARG A 137 24.12 -9.42 -3.68
C ARG A 137 23.21 -10.15 -4.66
N LYS A 138 22.82 -9.48 -5.77
CA LYS A 138 21.97 -10.00 -6.87
C LYS A 138 20.61 -10.53 -6.35
N ASP A 139 20.02 -9.84 -5.38
CA ASP A 139 18.76 -10.24 -4.77
C ASP A 139 18.00 -9.04 -4.20
N TYR A 140 16.74 -9.26 -3.81
CA TYR A 140 15.90 -8.23 -3.22
C TYR A 140 15.98 -8.27 -1.70
N PHE A 141 16.23 -7.10 -1.11
CA PHE A 141 16.32 -6.90 0.33
C PHE A 141 15.30 -5.88 0.80
N TYR A 142 14.81 -6.11 2.02
CA TYR A 142 13.89 -5.21 2.67
C TYR A 142 14.59 -3.90 3.07
N THR A 143 13.92 -2.78 2.85
CA THR A 143 14.39 -1.47 3.30
C THR A 143 13.44 -0.90 4.34
N THR A 144 13.96 -0.06 5.23
CA THR A 144 13.19 0.65 6.25
C THR A 144 13.34 2.16 6.08
N HIS A 145 12.56 2.93 6.85
CA HIS A 145 12.59 4.40 6.83
C HIS A 145 12.33 4.99 5.44
N GLY A 146 11.32 4.45 4.73
CA GLY A 146 10.98 4.93 3.38
C GLY A 146 12.10 4.68 2.37
N GLY A 147 12.68 3.48 2.37
CA GLY A 147 13.74 3.08 1.44
C GLY A 147 15.16 3.54 1.77
N LYS A 148 15.35 4.28 2.87
CA LYS A 148 16.64 4.92 3.21
C LYS A 148 17.65 3.98 3.86
N LYS A 149 17.20 2.91 4.50
CA LYS A 149 18.06 1.97 5.21
C LYS A 149 17.86 0.56 4.69
N LEU A 150 18.83 0.05 3.95
CA LEU A 150 18.88 -1.33 3.51
C LEU A 150 19.13 -2.25 4.71
N THR A 151 18.44 -3.38 4.76
CA THR A 151 18.65 -4.43 5.78
C THR A 151 19.30 -5.66 5.17
N ASP A 152 19.59 -6.66 6.01
CA ASP A 152 20.09 -7.98 5.55
C ASP A 152 18.93 -8.99 5.38
N VAL A 153 17.69 -8.56 5.51
CA VAL A 153 16.52 -9.41 5.37
C VAL A 153 16.13 -9.53 3.90
N ARG A 154 16.20 -10.74 3.37
CA ARG A 154 15.79 -11.05 2.00
C ARG A 154 14.27 -10.99 1.90
N VAL A 155 13.77 -10.28 0.88
CA VAL A 155 12.32 -10.12 0.68
C VAL A 155 11.63 -11.46 0.49
N TYR A 156 12.22 -12.39 -0.26
CA TYR A 156 11.62 -13.70 -0.56
C TYR A 156 11.49 -14.61 0.66
N ASP A 157 12.36 -14.46 1.65
CA ASP A 157 12.25 -15.19 2.90
C ASP A 157 11.22 -14.52 3.82
N TRP A 158 11.22 -13.19 3.86
CA TRP A 158 10.33 -12.40 4.70
C TRP A 158 8.85 -12.53 4.30
N VAL A 159 8.53 -12.57 3.01
CA VAL A 159 7.13 -12.73 2.57
C VAL A 159 6.53 -14.06 3.02
N GLN A 160 7.32 -15.12 3.06
CA GLN A 160 6.87 -16.42 3.56
C GLN A 160 6.70 -16.42 5.09
N GLU A 161 7.63 -15.77 5.79
CA GLU A 161 7.58 -15.66 7.25
C GLU A 161 6.33 -14.87 7.70
N VAL A 162 6.02 -13.73 7.07
CA VAL A 162 4.84 -12.93 7.46
C VAL A 162 3.54 -13.62 7.12
N GLU A 163 3.45 -14.39 6.02
CA GLU A 163 2.29 -15.25 5.74
C GLU A 163 2.11 -16.30 6.84
N HIS A 164 3.19 -16.95 7.27
CA HIS A 164 3.17 -17.94 8.36
C HIS A 164 2.76 -17.31 9.69
N LEU A 165 3.16 -16.08 9.96
CA LEU A 165 2.77 -15.32 11.15
C LEU A 165 1.31 -14.84 11.11
N GLY A 166 0.62 -14.98 9.99
CA GLY A 166 -0.81 -14.67 9.89
C GLY A 166 -1.15 -13.39 9.15
N ALA A 167 -0.23 -12.82 8.39
CA ALA A 167 -0.56 -11.73 7.47
C ALA A 167 -1.70 -12.13 6.52
N GLY A 168 -2.63 -11.22 6.28
CA GLY A 168 -3.74 -11.43 5.37
C GLY A 168 -3.51 -10.90 3.97
N GLU A 169 -2.59 -9.94 3.82
CA GLU A 169 -2.26 -9.30 2.54
C GLU A 169 -0.84 -8.72 2.58
N LEU A 170 -0.18 -8.64 1.43
CA LEU A 170 1.10 -7.96 1.27
C LEU A 170 0.94 -6.69 0.42
N LEU A 171 1.61 -5.61 0.80
CA LEU A 171 1.81 -4.41 -0.01
C LEU A 171 3.29 -4.34 -0.38
N ILE A 172 3.63 -4.67 -1.62
CA ILE A 172 5.01 -4.72 -2.09
C ILE A 172 5.34 -3.47 -2.90
N THR A 173 6.24 -2.65 -2.39
CA THR A 173 6.73 -1.46 -3.09
C THR A 173 8.13 -1.73 -3.66
N SER A 174 8.27 -1.71 -4.99
CA SER A 174 9.57 -1.76 -5.63
C SER A 174 10.23 -0.38 -5.61
N MET A 175 11.26 -0.23 -4.78
CA MET A 175 11.92 1.07 -4.55
C MET A 175 12.68 1.59 -5.78
N HIS A 176 13.09 0.70 -6.69
CA HIS A 176 13.72 1.11 -7.95
C HIS A 176 12.71 1.66 -8.96
N HIS A 177 11.46 1.23 -8.87
CA HIS A 177 10.37 1.65 -9.74
C HIS A 177 9.54 2.79 -9.16
N ASP A 178 9.61 3.00 -7.83
CA ASP A 178 8.80 4.01 -7.15
C ASP A 178 9.09 5.43 -7.64
N GLY A 179 8.02 6.11 -8.11
CA GLY A 179 8.09 7.45 -8.70
C GLY A 179 8.65 7.52 -10.13
N MET A 180 9.17 6.41 -10.69
CA MET A 180 9.79 6.41 -12.02
C MET A 180 8.79 6.33 -13.17
N LYS A 181 7.54 5.89 -12.93
CA LYS A 181 6.46 5.76 -13.94
C LYS A 181 6.84 4.87 -15.15
N GLN A 182 7.70 3.87 -14.95
CA GLN A 182 8.23 3.00 -16.01
C GLN A 182 7.62 1.59 -16.02
N GLY A 183 6.56 1.37 -15.28
CA GLY A 183 5.90 0.08 -15.09
C GLY A 183 6.26 -0.58 -13.76
N PHE A 184 5.42 -1.51 -13.36
CA PHE A 184 5.62 -2.32 -12.14
C PHE A 184 6.76 -3.32 -12.33
N ASP A 185 7.35 -3.77 -11.23
CA ASP A 185 8.41 -4.79 -11.21
C ASP A 185 7.79 -6.20 -11.37
N ILE A 186 7.43 -6.52 -12.62
CA ILE A 186 6.66 -7.72 -12.99
C ILE A 186 7.37 -9.01 -12.53
N GLU A 187 8.67 -9.13 -12.81
CA GLU A 187 9.44 -10.35 -12.50
C GLU A 187 9.51 -10.59 -10.99
N HIS A 188 9.78 -9.53 -10.24
CA HIS A 188 9.82 -9.57 -8.79
C HIS A 188 8.47 -9.96 -8.17
N LEU A 189 7.40 -9.31 -8.61
CA LEU A 189 6.04 -9.57 -8.13
C LEU A 189 5.55 -10.98 -8.48
N ALA A 190 5.83 -11.46 -9.70
CA ALA A 190 5.51 -12.81 -10.13
C ALA A 190 6.24 -13.86 -9.26
N LYS A 191 7.51 -13.61 -8.93
CA LYS A 191 8.29 -14.49 -8.05
C LYS A 191 7.73 -14.51 -6.62
N ILE A 192 7.37 -13.35 -6.05
CA ILE A 192 6.72 -13.29 -4.73
C ILE A 192 5.42 -14.09 -4.75
N LYS A 193 4.60 -13.93 -5.81
CA LYS A 193 3.31 -14.63 -5.91
C LYS A 193 3.43 -16.15 -5.96
N GLN A 194 4.54 -16.69 -6.42
CA GLN A 194 4.83 -18.13 -6.36
C GLN A 194 5.16 -18.62 -4.95
N LEU A 195 5.59 -17.74 -4.05
CA LEU A 195 6.03 -18.08 -2.70
C LEU A 195 4.92 -17.97 -1.66
N VAL A 196 3.86 -17.20 -1.93
CA VAL A 196 2.77 -16.94 -0.99
C VAL A 196 1.39 -17.13 -1.65
N ASN A 197 0.40 -17.48 -0.83
CA ASN A 197 -0.99 -17.66 -1.26
C ASN A 197 -1.86 -16.44 -0.99
N ILE A 198 -1.45 -15.58 -0.05
CA ILE A 198 -2.19 -14.37 0.31
C ILE A 198 -2.21 -13.34 -0.83
N PRO A 199 -3.19 -12.45 -0.87
CA PRO A 199 -3.27 -11.34 -1.81
C PRO A 199 -2.02 -10.45 -1.77
N ILE A 200 -1.65 -9.91 -2.94
CA ILE A 200 -0.55 -8.95 -3.09
C ILE A 200 -1.08 -7.68 -3.74
N ILE A 201 -0.76 -6.55 -3.16
CA ILE A 201 -0.91 -5.21 -3.73
C ILE A 201 0.47 -4.82 -4.30
N ALA A 202 0.52 -4.57 -5.60
CA ALA A 202 1.73 -4.09 -6.27
C ALA A 202 1.83 -2.56 -6.16
N SER A 203 2.98 -2.06 -5.76
CA SER A 203 3.28 -0.62 -5.61
C SER A 203 4.64 -0.28 -6.19
N GLY A 204 4.76 0.96 -6.69
CA GLY A 204 5.96 1.47 -7.35
C GLY A 204 6.00 1.19 -8.85
N GLY A 205 6.09 2.25 -9.66
CA GLY A 205 6.26 2.18 -11.11
C GLY A 205 5.01 2.37 -11.95
N GLY A 206 3.80 2.29 -11.39
CA GLY A 206 2.57 2.57 -12.14
C GLY A 206 2.57 4.00 -12.69
N GLY A 207 2.73 4.15 -14.00
CA GLY A 207 2.86 5.44 -14.67
C GLY A 207 1.74 5.77 -15.65
N ASN A 208 0.91 4.78 -16.01
CA ASN A 208 -0.24 4.95 -16.89
C ASN A 208 -1.15 3.70 -16.82
N ALA A 209 -2.31 3.75 -17.47
CA ALA A 209 -3.28 2.65 -17.46
C ALA A 209 -2.74 1.35 -18.09
N GLN A 210 -1.86 1.45 -19.10
CA GLN A 210 -1.28 0.28 -19.75
C GLN A 210 -0.40 -0.54 -18.80
N HIS A 211 0.31 0.09 -17.86
CA HIS A 211 1.12 -0.60 -16.87
C HIS A 211 0.27 -1.50 -15.95
N PHE A 212 -0.98 -1.13 -15.67
CA PHE A 212 -1.91 -2.00 -14.94
C PHE A 212 -2.35 -3.22 -15.75
N VAL A 213 -2.55 -3.04 -17.07
CA VAL A 213 -2.82 -4.17 -17.97
C VAL A 213 -1.66 -5.16 -17.95
N GLU A 214 -0.43 -4.68 -18.14
CA GLU A 214 0.78 -5.50 -18.11
C GLU A 214 0.96 -6.21 -16.76
N LEU A 215 0.74 -5.49 -15.65
CA LEU A 215 0.80 -6.07 -14.30
C LEU A 215 -0.10 -7.31 -14.20
N PHE A 216 -1.37 -7.18 -14.56
CA PHE A 216 -2.34 -8.26 -14.34
C PHE A 216 -2.34 -9.33 -15.44
N GLN A 217 -1.78 -9.07 -16.61
CA GLN A 217 -1.56 -10.07 -17.64
C GLN A 217 -0.35 -10.98 -17.34
N HIS A 218 0.67 -10.44 -16.67
CA HIS A 218 1.92 -11.15 -16.42
C HIS A 218 2.09 -11.61 -14.96
N THR A 219 1.20 -11.19 -14.06
CA THR A 219 1.22 -11.63 -12.66
C THR A 219 -0.16 -12.00 -12.17
N ASP A 220 -0.22 -12.79 -11.09
CA ASP A 220 -1.49 -13.07 -10.39
C ASP A 220 -1.63 -12.25 -9.10
N VAL A 221 -1.07 -11.03 -9.06
CA VAL A 221 -1.31 -10.11 -7.95
C VAL A 221 -2.76 -9.64 -7.91
N SER A 222 -3.22 -9.21 -6.75
CA SER A 222 -4.64 -8.92 -6.50
C SER A 222 -5.01 -7.46 -6.72
N ALA A 223 -4.03 -6.55 -6.65
CA ALA A 223 -4.25 -5.12 -6.80
C ALA A 223 -3.01 -4.39 -7.33
N GLY A 224 -3.24 -3.26 -7.99
CA GLY A 224 -2.25 -2.26 -8.31
C GLY A 224 -2.53 -0.95 -7.57
N LEU A 225 -1.51 -0.39 -6.94
CA LEU A 225 -1.59 0.86 -6.19
C LEU A 225 -0.94 1.98 -6.99
N ALA A 226 -1.58 3.14 -7.02
CA ALA A 226 -1.08 4.36 -7.64
C ALA A 226 -1.29 5.58 -6.75
N ALA A 227 -0.43 6.56 -6.87
CA ALA A 227 -0.51 7.84 -6.17
C ALA A 227 -0.37 9.01 -7.17
N SER A 228 0.86 9.35 -7.57
CA SER A 228 1.15 10.56 -8.35
C SER A 228 0.34 10.69 -9.63
N ILE A 229 0.18 9.65 -10.42
CA ILE A 229 -0.55 9.70 -11.70
C ILE A 229 -2.04 10.03 -11.51
N LEU A 230 -2.60 9.65 -10.36
CA LEU A 230 -3.98 9.96 -10.00
C LEU A 230 -4.09 11.36 -9.39
N HIS A 231 -3.15 11.75 -8.52
CA HIS A 231 -3.14 13.09 -7.90
C HIS A 231 -2.84 14.20 -8.92
N ASP A 232 -2.00 13.91 -9.90
CA ASP A 232 -1.61 14.83 -10.98
C ASP A 232 -2.62 14.83 -12.15
N GLN A 233 -3.68 14.02 -12.04
CA GLN A 233 -4.71 13.87 -13.07
C GLN A 233 -4.13 13.45 -14.44
N GLU A 234 -3.04 12.70 -14.44
CA GLU A 234 -2.45 12.12 -15.66
C GLU A 234 -3.30 10.97 -16.21
N THR A 235 -4.06 10.33 -15.33
CA THR A 235 -5.08 9.33 -15.63
C THR A 235 -6.09 9.28 -14.48
N THR A 236 -7.21 8.62 -14.70
CA THR A 236 -8.26 8.41 -13.69
C THR A 236 -8.37 6.94 -13.33
N VAL A 237 -9.04 6.63 -12.19
CA VAL A 237 -9.35 5.25 -11.80
C VAL A 237 -10.21 4.57 -12.87
N GLU A 238 -11.17 5.29 -13.44
CA GLU A 238 -12.05 4.80 -14.49
C GLU A 238 -11.27 4.44 -15.76
N GLU A 239 -10.41 5.34 -16.25
CA GLU A 239 -9.56 5.08 -17.42
C GLU A 239 -8.65 3.85 -17.23
N ILE A 240 -8.07 3.70 -16.02
CA ILE A 240 -7.28 2.51 -15.70
C ILE A 240 -8.15 1.25 -15.80
N LYS A 241 -9.33 1.25 -15.17
CA LYS A 241 -10.25 0.12 -15.17
C LYS A 241 -10.78 -0.22 -16.56
N ASP A 242 -11.08 0.80 -17.37
CA ASP A 242 -11.53 0.61 -18.76
C ASP A 242 -10.42 -0.02 -19.59
N LYS A 243 -9.20 0.46 -19.45
CA LYS A 243 -8.05 -0.13 -20.13
C LYS A 243 -7.79 -1.58 -19.70
N MET A 244 -7.98 -1.89 -18.42
CA MET A 244 -7.90 -3.24 -17.90
C MET A 244 -8.99 -4.15 -18.50
N ARG A 245 -10.25 -3.66 -18.62
CA ARG A 245 -11.35 -4.40 -19.27
C ARG A 245 -11.07 -4.67 -20.74
N GLU A 246 -10.57 -3.68 -21.48
CA GLU A 246 -10.10 -3.85 -22.86
C GLU A 246 -9.01 -4.93 -22.97
N GLY A 247 -8.13 -5.02 -21.99
CA GLY A 247 -7.08 -6.04 -21.88
C GLY A 247 -7.58 -7.42 -21.41
N GLY A 248 -8.90 -7.60 -21.24
CA GLY A 248 -9.51 -8.87 -20.81
C GLY A 248 -9.39 -9.15 -19.31
N ILE A 249 -9.05 -8.16 -18.49
CA ILE A 249 -8.88 -8.30 -17.04
C ILE A 249 -10.21 -8.04 -16.35
N LEU A 250 -10.58 -8.95 -15.43
CA LEU A 250 -11.76 -8.75 -14.60
C LEU A 250 -11.46 -7.73 -13.49
N VAL A 251 -12.14 -6.59 -13.54
CA VAL A 251 -12.04 -5.54 -12.52
C VAL A 251 -13.22 -5.55 -11.56
N ARG A 252 -12.99 -5.06 -10.37
CA ARG A 252 -14.03 -4.90 -9.36
C ARG A 252 -14.97 -3.74 -9.68
#